data_5dc89c8fc77ea596db297143b6ce4291
#
_entry.id   5dc89c8fc77ea596db297143b6ce4291
#
_cell.length_a   1.000
_cell.length_b   1.000
_cell.length_c   1.000
_cell.angle_alpha   90.00
_cell.angle_beta   90.00
_cell.angle_gamma   90.00
#
_symmetry.space_group_name_H-M   'P 1'
#
loop_
_entity.id
_entity.type
_entity.pdbx_description
1 polymer ?
#
loop_
_entity_poly.entity_id
_entity_poly.type
_entity_poly.pdbx_seq_one_letter_code
_entity_poly.pdbx_strand_id
1 'polypeptide(L)' 'MVKDDKRERRIRRNTRNVSPEDFEWIINRHGKIIRGKSHPKAHIGNHVYPYKRENPIKLHYVETVLKFIDEMKGR' A
#
# COMPACT_ATOMS: atom_id res chain seq x y z
N MET A 1 -13.63 14.95 -9.77
CA MET A 1 -12.59 14.27 -8.98
C MET A 1 -13.22 13.42 -7.89
N VAL A 2 -12.79 12.20 -7.77
CA VAL A 2 -13.36 11.28 -6.80
C VAL A 2 -12.61 11.35 -5.47
N LYS A 3 -13.30 10.98 -4.40
CA LYS A 3 -12.72 10.99 -3.05
C LYS A 3 -11.48 10.11 -2.94
N ASP A 4 -11.46 9.00 -3.68
CA ASP A 4 -10.36 8.04 -3.62
C ASP A 4 -9.04 8.65 -4.06
N ASP A 5 -9.07 9.54 -5.06
CA ASP A 5 -7.85 10.21 -5.50
C ASP A 5 -7.28 11.12 -4.42
N LYS A 6 -8.16 11.78 -3.66
CA LYS A 6 -7.71 12.63 -2.56
C LYS A 6 -7.09 11.79 -1.45
N ARG A 7 -7.67 10.64 -1.17
CA ARG A 7 -7.14 9.76 -0.12
C ARG A 7 -5.76 9.24 -0.50
N GLU A 8 -5.58 8.85 -1.74
CA GLU A 8 -4.27 8.37 -2.20
C GLU A 8 -3.23 9.49 -2.15
N ARG A 9 -3.58 10.70 -2.55
CA ARG A 9 -2.67 11.83 -2.47
C ARG A 9 -2.26 12.12 -1.04
N ARG A 10 -3.20 12.02 -0.11
CA ARG A 10 -2.91 12.24 1.30
C ARG A 10 -1.90 11.22 1.80
N ILE A 11 -2.09 9.95 1.44
CA ILE A 11 -1.17 8.88 1.84
C ILE A 11 0.22 9.15 1.28
N ARG A 12 0.31 9.51 -0.01
CA ARG A 12 1.59 9.80 -0.65
C ARG A 12 2.29 11.01 -0.07
N ARG A 13 1.51 11.96 0.42
CA ARG A 13 2.05 13.20 0.98
C ARG A 13 2.63 12.99 2.38
N ASN A 14 2.13 12.01 3.10
CA ASN A 14 2.55 11.78 4.49
C ASN A 14 2.81 10.30 4.73
N THR A 15 3.87 9.80 4.10
CA THR A 15 4.19 8.38 4.11
C THR A 15 4.69 7.88 5.47
N ARG A 16 5.07 8.79 6.36
CA ARG A 16 5.55 8.41 7.69
C ARG A 16 4.41 8.20 8.69
N ASN A 17 3.19 8.53 8.30
CA ASN A 17 2.05 8.45 9.21
C ASN A 17 0.86 7.81 8.50
N VAL A 18 1.06 6.59 8.04
CA VAL A 18 0.04 5.84 7.31
C VAL A 18 -0.52 4.78 8.24
N SER A 19 -1.83 4.83 8.46
CA SER A 19 -2.49 3.82 9.27
C SER A 19 -2.57 2.50 8.52
N PRO A 20 -2.71 1.37 9.24
CA PRO A 20 -2.89 0.09 8.54
C PRO A 20 -4.13 0.08 7.65
N GLU A 21 -5.20 0.77 8.03
CA GLU A 21 -6.39 0.88 7.19
C GLU A 21 -6.09 1.59 5.88
N ASP A 22 -5.38 2.72 5.93
CA ASP A 22 -5.01 3.46 4.73
C ASP A 22 -4.06 2.64 3.85
N PHE A 23 -3.11 1.97 4.48
CA PHE A 23 -2.13 1.15 3.75
C PHE A 23 -2.83 0.02 3.00
N GLU A 24 -3.73 -0.68 3.67
CA GLU A 24 -4.46 -1.78 3.07
C GLU A 24 -5.44 -1.28 2.01
N TRP A 25 -6.03 -0.11 2.23
CA TRP A 25 -6.90 0.50 1.25
C TRP A 25 -6.17 0.74 -0.08
N ILE A 26 -4.96 1.32 -0.02
CA ILE A 26 -4.23 1.63 -1.25
C ILE A 26 -3.75 0.36 -1.95
N ILE A 27 -3.39 -0.67 -1.18
CA ILE A 27 -3.04 -1.97 -1.78
C ILE A 27 -4.24 -2.54 -2.52
N ASN A 28 -5.41 -2.52 -1.90
CA ASN A 28 -6.62 -3.09 -2.51
C ASN A 28 -7.09 -2.28 -3.71
N ARG A 29 -6.75 -1.01 -3.77
CA ARG A 29 -7.10 -0.18 -4.93
C ARG A 29 -6.32 -0.60 -6.17
N HIS A 30 -5.08 -1.00 -6.01
CA HIS A 30 -4.18 -1.29 -7.13
C HIS A 30 -3.82 -2.76 -7.27
N GLY A 31 -4.15 -3.56 -6.28
CA GLY A 31 -3.84 -4.99 -6.28
C GLY A 31 -4.74 -5.70 -5.29
N LYS A 32 -4.15 -6.58 -4.50
CA LYS A 32 -4.92 -7.30 -3.49
C LYS A 32 -4.00 -7.68 -2.33
N ILE A 33 -4.62 -8.11 -1.23
CA ILE A 33 -3.91 -8.57 -0.05
C ILE A 33 -4.12 -10.07 0.07
N ILE A 34 -3.03 -10.81 0.20
CA ILE A 34 -3.06 -12.24 0.41
C ILE A 34 -2.87 -12.47 1.90
N ARG A 35 -3.87 -13.06 2.53
CA ARG A 35 -3.82 -13.34 3.96
C ARG A 35 -3.54 -14.83 4.16
N GLY A 36 -2.65 -15.11 5.09
CA GLY A 36 -2.28 -16.47 5.40
C GLY A 36 -1.98 -16.62 6.87
N LYS A 37 -1.23 -17.66 7.21
CA LYS A 37 -0.90 -17.96 8.61
C LYS A 37 0.09 -16.97 9.21
N SER A 38 0.93 -16.40 8.38
CA SER A 38 1.94 -15.44 8.85
C SER A 38 1.51 -14.03 8.47
N HIS A 39 2.46 -13.18 8.15
CA HIS A 39 2.16 -11.79 7.79
C HIS A 39 1.36 -11.71 6.51
N PRO A 40 0.46 -10.71 6.39
CA PRO A 40 -0.21 -10.47 5.13
C PRO A 40 0.79 -10.03 4.06
N LYS A 41 0.42 -10.27 2.80
CA LYS A 41 1.28 -9.93 1.67
C LYS A 41 0.53 -9.05 0.69
N ALA A 42 1.18 -7.98 0.25
CA ALA A 42 0.62 -7.11 -0.78
C ALA A 42 0.97 -7.69 -2.14
N HIS A 43 -0.04 -7.96 -2.95
CA HIS A 43 0.17 -8.46 -4.31
C HIS A 43 -0.16 -7.33 -5.28
N ILE A 44 0.87 -6.73 -5.87
CA ILE A 44 0.74 -5.58 -6.76
C ILE A 44 1.50 -5.91 -8.05
N GLY A 45 0.78 -6.03 -9.17
CA GLY A 45 1.39 -6.47 -10.40
C GLY A 45 1.98 -7.85 -10.22
N ASN A 46 3.28 -7.99 -10.48
CA ASN A 46 3.99 -9.25 -10.31
C ASN A 46 4.71 -9.36 -8.97
N HIS A 47 4.53 -8.35 -8.12
CA HIS A 47 5.23 -8.33 -6.83
C HIS A 47 4.35 -8.89 -5.73
N VAL A 48 4.93 -9.75 -4.89
CA VAL A 48 4.29 -10.23 -3.67
C VAL A 48 5.19 -9.82 -2.52
N TYR A 49 4.72 -8.92 -1.68
CA TYR A 49 5.54 -8.25 -0.68
C TYR A 49 4.93 -8.41 0.71
N PRO A 50 5.57 -9.17 1.61
CA PRO A 50 5.04 -9.30 2.97
C PRO A 50 5.26 -8.02 3.76
N TYR A 51 4.30 -7.69 4.61
CA TYR A 51 4.42 -6.51 5.47
C TYR A 51 3.87 -6.84 6.85
N LYS A 52 4.27 -6.04 7.81
CA LYS A 52 3.77 -6.16 9.18
C LYS A 52 2.70 -5.11 9.42
N ARG A 53 1.54 -5.55 9.89
CA ARG A 53 0.42 -4.64 10.16
C ARG A 53 0.63 -4.02 11.54
N GLU A 54 0.97 -2.75 11.55
CA GLU A 54 1.15 -1.98 12.78
C GLU A 54 0.72 -0.54 12.53
N ASN A 55 0.62 0.24 13.57
CA ASN A 55 0.14 1.62 13.46
C ASN A 55 1.17 2.59 14.07
N PRO A 56 1.79 3.45 13.26
CA PRO A 56 1.67 3.52 11.81
C PRO A 56 2.47 2.44 11.12
N ILE A 57 2.17 2.21 9.85
CA ILE A 57 2.94 1.28 9.03
C ILE A 57 4.34 1.84 8.85
N LYS A 58 5.34 0.98 8.91
CA LYS A 58 6.73 1.42 8.76
C LYS A 58 6.94 2.05 7.39
N LEU A 59 7.74 3.11 7.37
CA LEU A 59 7.99 3.90 6.17
C LEU A 59 8.46 3.04 4.99
N HIS A 60 9.39 2.12 5.23
CA HIS A 60 9.94 1.31 4.13
C HIS A 60 8.88 0.43 3.48
N TYR A 61 7.87 -0.02 4.23
CA TYR A 61 6.75 -0.77 3.64
C TYR A 61 5.93 0.13 2.74
N VAL A 62 5.63 1.35 3.22
CA VAL A 62 4.83 2.29 2.45
C VAL A 62 5.54 2.67 1.15
N GLU A 63 6.81 3.01 1.24
CA GLU A 63 7.58 3.41 0.07
C GLU A 63 7.70 2.29 -0.96
N THR A 64 7.90 1.07 -0.48
CA THR A 64 8.03 -0.09 -1.37
C THR A 64 6.73 -0.35 -2.12
N VAL A 65 5.61 -0.32 -1.41
CA VAL A 65 4.30 -0.55 -2.03
C VAL A 65 4.00 0.55 -3.05
N LEU A 66 4.26 1.81 -2.70
CA LEU A 66 4.03 2.91 -3.63
C LEU A 66 4.91 2.79 -4.88
N LYS A 67 6.13 2.33 -4.70
CA LYS A 67 7.03 2.09 -5.84
C LYS A 67 6.47 1.03 -6.78
N PHE A 68 5.96 -0.07 -6.24
CA PHE A 68 5.36 -1.13 -7.06
C PHE A 68 4.14 -0.62 -7.81
N ILE A 69 3.31 0.19 -7.15
CA ILE A 69 2.14 0.78 -7.79
C ILE A 69 2.57 1.68 -8.95
N ASP A 70 3.58 2.52 -8.72
CA ASP A 70 4.06 3.45 -9.74
C ASP A 70 4.68 2.71 -10.93
N GLU A 71 5.41 1.64 -10.67
CA GLU A 71 5.97 0.82 -11.75
C GLU A 71 4.87 0.23 -12.62
N MET A 72 3.79 -0.23 -11.98
CA MET A 72 2.68 -0.81 -12.71
C MET A 72 1.95 0.25 -13.54
N LYS A 73 1.77 1.43 -12.99
CA LYS A 73 1.05 2.52 -13.66
C LYS A 73 1.91 3.23 -14.71
N GLY A 74 3.21 3.15 -14.60
CA GLY A 74 4.14 3.83 -15.50
C GLY A 74 4.30 3.16 -16.85
N ARG A 75 3.51 2.14 -17.17
CA ARG A 75 3.61 1.40 -18.45
C ARG A 75 2.70 1.95 -19.51
#